data_afedd446cec400ba49949bf1436e149c
#
_entry.id   afedd446cec400ba49949bf1436e149c
#
_cell.length_a   1.000
_cell.length_b   1.000
_cell.length_c   1.000
_cell.angle_alpha   90.00
_cell.angle_beta   90.00
_cell.angle_gamma   90.00
#
_symmetry.space_group_name_H-M   'P 1'
#
loop_
_entity.id
_entity.type
_entity.pdbx_description
1 polymer ?
#
loop_
_entity_poly.entity_id
_entity_poly.type
_entity_poly.pdbx_seq_one_letter_code
_entity_poly.pdbx_strand_id
1 'polypeptide(L)'
;SAAKARWVLAVMADSPINRVEDCAGKTIATELVGFTRRYFASRGIPVKVEFSWGATEAKAVEGLVDAVVDVTETGSTLRANGLKIVATLLETNTKLIANRDSMRDPARRTKILRIAMLLNGALAAEGMVGLKMNVPENRMEDVVKLLPSLTSPTVARLWNTHWFSVEIVTRESAVRELVPRLIECGADGIIEYPLNKIVNAADSACNGKETPR
;
A
#
# COMPACT_ATOMS: atom_id res chain seq x y z
N SER A 1 0.07 -1.20 -3.78
CA SER A 1 -0.81 -0.18 -3.19
C SER A 1 0.02 0.64 -2.21
N ALA A 2 -0.02 1.98 -2.32
CA ALA A 2 0.57 2.83 -1.31
C ALA A 2 0.11 2.35 0.07
N ALA A 3 1.03 2.20 1.02
CA ALA A 3 0.74 1.68 2.35
C ALA A 3 -0.47 2.42 2.93
N LYS A 4 -1.50 1.66 3.33
CA LYS A 4 -2.68 2.24 3.95
C LYS A 4 -2.32 2.62 5.37
N ALA A 5 -2.34 3.91 5.66
CA ALA A 5 -2.22 4.42 7.01
C ALA A 5 -3.62 4.57 7.64
N ARG A 6 -3.69 4.41 8.95
CA ARG A 6 -4.92 4.55 9.73
C ARG A 6 -4.68 5.54 10.86
N TRP A 7 -5.64 6.44 11.04
CA TRP A 7 -5.73 7.23 12.25
C TRP A 7 -6.54 6.45 13.27
N VAL A 8 -5.93 6.13 14.39
CA VAL A 8 -6.50 5.24 15.40
C VAL A 8 -6.62 5.96 16.73
N LEU A 9 -7.66 5.63 17.47
CA LEU A 9 -7.79 5.96 18.89
C LEU A 9 -7.02 4.88 19.66
N ALA A 10 -6.03 5.29 20.45
CA ALA A 10 -5.25 4.40 21.28
C ALA A 10 -5.16 4.93 22.72
N VAL A 11 -5.07 4.01 23.66
CA VAL A 11 -5.01 4.27 25.09
C VAL A 11 -3.97 3.34 25.73
N MET A 12 -3.55 3.60 26.96
CA MET A 12 -2.72 2.67 27.72
C MET A 12 -3.39 1.29 27.78
N ALA A 13 -2.60 0.22 27.76
CA ALA A 13 -3.12 -1.15 27.70
C ALA A 13 -4.01 -1.52 28.91
N ASP A 14 -3.72 -0.95 30.08
CA ASP A 14 -4.46 -1.08 31.33
C ASP A 14 -5.63 -0.10 31.49
N SER A 15 -5.80 0.83 30.55
CA SER A 15 -6.91 1.79 30.55
C SER A 15 -8.28 1.08 30.52
N PRO A 16 -9.27 1.58 31.27
CA PRO A 16 -10.64 1.06 31.23
C PRO A 16 -11.38 1.40 29.94
N ILE A 17 -10.83 2.26 29.08
CA ILE A 17 -11.41 2.66 27.80
C ILE A 17 -11.26 1.50 26.80
N ASN A 18 -12.37 0.92 26.35
CA ASN A 18 -12.39 -0.19 25.40
C ASN A 18 -13.16 0.11 24.12
N ARG A 19 -13.94 1.19 24.09
CA ARG A 19 -14.70 1.66 22.94
C ARG A 19 -14.73 3.20 22.91
N VAL A 20 -15.14 3.76 21.78
CA VAL A 20 -15.12 5.20 21.55
C VAL A 20 -15.99 5.97 22.57
N GLU A 21 -17.10 5.38 22.95
CA GLU A 21 -18.08 5.96 23.91
C GLU A 21 -17.50 6.17 25.30
N ASP A 22 -16.53 5.34 25.70
CA ASP A 22 -15.86 5.43 27.00
C ASP A 22 -14.96 6.67 27.13
N CYS A 23 -14.76 7.40 26.02
CA CYS A 23 -14.01 8.65 25.99
C CYS A 23 -14.79 9.87 26.49
N ALA A 24 -16.06 9.74 26.89
CA ALA A 24 -16.83 10.87 27.40
C ALA A 24 -16.15 11.55 28.57
N GLY A 25 -15.92 12.87 28.47
CA GLY A 25 -15.21 13.68 29.48
C GLY A 25 -13.70 13.54 29.50
N LYS A 26 -13.11 12.76 28.60
CA LYS A 26 -11.67 12.46 28.53
C LYS A 26 -10.89 13.47 27.69
N THR A 27 -9.57 13.54 27.97
CA THR A 27 -8.63 14.37 27.21
C THR A 27 -7.90 13.52 26.17
N ILE A 28 -7.91 13.97 24.92
CA ILE A 28 -7.33 13.28 23.77
C ILE A 28 -6.28 14.16 23.10
N ALA A 29 -5.04 13.68 22.97
CA ALA A 29 -3.99 14.36 22.22
C ALA A 29 -3.92 13.89 20.78
N THR A 30 -3.71 14.82 19.82
CA THR A 30 -3.64 14.50 18.39
C THR A 30 -3.11 15.67 17.55
N GLU A 31 -2.53 15.37 16.40
CA GLU A 31 -2.27 16.35 15.34
C GLU A 31 -3.56 16.76 14.61
N LEU A 32 -4.53 15.84 14.48
CA LEU A 32 -5.79 16.04 13.77
C LEU A 32 -6.90 16.64 14.64
N VAL A 33 -6.62 17.73 15.33
CA VAL A 33 -7.55 18.35 16.29
C VAL A 33 -8.95 18.59 15.68
N GLY A 34 -9.02 19.22 14.50
CA GLY A 34 -10.28 19.55 13.86
C GLY A 34 -11.10 18.33 13.46
N PHE A 35 -10.45 17.29 12.93
CA PHE A 35 -11.10 16.03 12.59
C PHE A 35 -11.60 15.32 13.87
N THR A 36 -10.75 15.17 14.86
CA THR A 36 -11.06 14.47 16.11
C THR A 36 -12.24 15.12 16.84
N ARG A 37 -12.25 16.46 16.94
CA ARG A 37 -13.41 17.18 17.52
C ARG A 37 -14.71 16.87 16.77
N ARG A 38 -14.71 16.96 15.44
CA ARG A 38 -15.91 16.64 14.63
C ARG A 38 -16.34 15.18 14.77
N TYR A 39 -15.39 14.26 14.81
CA TYR A 39 -15.65 12.83 14.94
C TYR A 39 -16.43 12.52 16.23
N PHE A 40 -15.96 13.02 17.37
CA PHE A 40 -16.63 12.81 18.66
C PHE A 40 -17.94 13.62 18.80
N ALA A 41 -17.94 14.87 18.31
CA ALA A 41 -19.14 15.70 18.33
C ALA A 41 -20.30 15.08 17.51
N SER A 42 -20.01 14.50 16.34
CA SER A 42 -21.03 13.82 15.52
C SER A 42 -21.64 12.58 16.17
N ARG A 43 -21.01 12.07 17.24
CA ARG A 43 -21.50 10.94 18.05
C ARG A 43 -22.08 11.36 19.39
N GLY A 44 -22.13 12.65 19.67
CA GLY A 44 -22.61 13.18 20.95
C GLY A 44 -21.67 12.88 22.13
N ILE A 45 -20.40 12.60 21.90
CA ILE A 45 -19.44 12.25 22.93
C ILE A 45 -18.61 13.50 23.27
N PRO A 46 -18.78 14.10 24.47
CA PRO A 46 -18.00 15.27 24.89
C PRO A 46 -16.56 14.85 25.22
N VAL A 47 -15.58 15.43 24.55
CA VAL A 47 -14.15 15.20 24.79
C VAL A 47 -13.38 16.51 24.78
N LYS A 48 -12.26 16.58 25.51
CA LYS A 48 -11.27 17.65 25.40
C LYS A 48 -10.21 17.20 24.41
N VAL A 49 -10.02 17.96 23.32
CA VAL A 49 -9.01 17.62 22.30
C VAL A 49 -7.88 18.64 22.34
N GLU A 50 -6.66 18.16 22.58
CA GLU A 50 -5.44 18.95 22.66
C GLU A 50 -4.56 18.70 21.44
N PHE A 51 -3.88 19.76 20.99
CA PHE A 51 -2.89 19.62 19.91
C PHE A 51 -1.63 18.95 20.46
N SER A 52 -1.13 17.98 19.71
CA SER A 52 0.15 17.33 19.96
C SER A 52 0.85 17.09 18.62
N TRP A 53 2.12 17.43 18.54
CA TRP A 53 2.94 17.21 17.37
C TRP A 53 4.21 16.47 17.76
N GLY A 54 4.45 15.32 17.12
CA GLY A 54 5.57 14.44 17.42
C GLY A 54 5.43 13.72 18.77
N ALA A 55 5.79 12.44 18.79
CA ALA A 55 5.75 11.59 20.00
C ALA A 55 4.44 11.70 20.80
N THR A 56 3.30 11.73 20.10
CA THR A 56 1.98 11.92 20.74
C THR A 56 1.66 10.79 21.72
N GLU A 57 2.12 9.57 21.43
CA GLU A 57 1.99 8.39 22.29
C GLU A 57 2.66 8.58 23.66
N ALA A 58 3.76 9.33 23.73
CA ALA A 58 4.47 9.59 24.99
C ALA A 58 3.57 10.31 26.01
N LYS A 59 2.68 11.21 25.57
CA LYS A 59 1.75 11.91 26.46
C LYS A 59 0.78 10.98 27.19
N ALA A 60 0.36 9.89 26.52
CA ALA A 60 -0.48 8.88 27.17
C ALA A 60 0.34 8.05 28.16
N VAL A 61 1.58 7.68 27.79
CA VAL A 61 2.51 6.93 28.66
C VAL A 61 2.82 7.70 29.94
N GLU A 62 3.01 9.02 29.82
CA GLU A 62 3.27 9.91 30.95
C GLU A 62 2.01 10.29 31.75
N GLY A 63 0.84 9.81 31.34
CA GLY A 63 -0.43 10.11 32.02
C GLY A 63 -0.94 11.54 31.86
N LEU A 64 -0.41 12.29 30.89
CA LEU A 64 -0.82 13.69 30.64
C LEU A 64 -2.17 13.78 29.91
N VAL A 65 -2.56 12.71 29.20
CA VAL A 65 -3.83 12.58 28.48
C VAL A 65 -4.39 11.16 28.66
N ASP A 66 -5.71 11.01 28.55
CA ASP A 66 -6.39 9.72 28.69
C ASP A 66 -6.25 8.86 27.43
N ALA A 67 -6.15 9.49 26.25
CA ALA A 67 -6.08 8.82 24.97
C ALA A 67 -5.31 9.64 23.94
N VAL A 68 -4.90 8.99 22.86
CA VAL A 68 -4.29 9.62 21.69
C VAL A 68 -5.03 9.25 20.43
N VAL A 69 -5.08 10.16 19.46
CA VAL A 69 -5.45 9.85 18.08
C VAL A 69 -4.22 10.07 17.21
N ASP A 70 -3.66 8.99 16.71
CA ASP A 70 -2.39 8.99 16.00
C ASP A 70 -2.43 8.13 14.74
N VAL A 71 -1.49 8.40 13.81
CA VAL A 71 -1.38 7.68 12.55
C VAL A 71 -0.51 6.44 12.72
N THR A 72 -0.95 5.34 12.15
CA THR A 72 -0.17 4.10 12.14
C THR A 72 -0.49 3.25 10.89
N GLU A 73 0.49 2.50 10.42
CA GLU A 73 0.29 1.48 9.41
C GLU A 73 -0.04 0.13 10.06
N THR A 74 0.83 -0.34 10.96
CA THR A 74 0.74 -1.67 11.59
C THR A 74 0.33 -1.64 13.06
N GLY A 75 0.42 -0.50 13.72
CA GLY A 75 0.22 -0.32 15.16
C GLY A 75 1.40 -0.80 16.01
N SER A 76 2.55 -1.16 15.40
CA SER A 76 3.70 -1.71 16.12
C SER A 76 4.29 -0.70 17.12
N THR A 77 4.45 0.56 16.73
CA THR A 77 4.97 1.64 17.59
C THR A 77 4.07 1.86 18.81
N LEU A 78 2.76 1.92 18.59
CA LEU A 78 1.80 2.08 19.69
C LEU A 78 1.88 0.91 20.68
N ARG A 79 1.90 -0.33 20.19
CA ARG A 79 2.07 -1.50 21.05
C ARG A 79 3.39 -1.53 21.79
N ALA A 80 4.50 -1.15 21.13
CA ALA A 80 5.83 -1.08 21.77
C ALA A 80 5.87 -0.07 22.91
N ASN A 81 5.06 0.99 22.84
CA ASN A 81 4.89 2.00 23.90
C ASN A 81 3.78 1.62 24.91
N GLY A 82 3.30 0.38 24.92
CA GLY A 82 2.31 -0.10 25.89
C GLY A 82 0.88 0.38 25.63
N LEU A 83 0.56 0.86 24.42
CA LEU A 83 -0.79 1.29 24.07
C LEU A 83 -1.56 0.17 23.33
N LYS A 84 -2.87 0.12 23.57
CA LYS A 84 -3.84 -0.66 22.79
C LYS A 84 -4.64 0.24 21.86
N ILE A 85 -4.91 -0.24 20.65
CA ILE A 85 -5.80 0.44 19.70
C ILE A 85 -7.24 0.08 20.08
N VAL A 86 -8.06 1.11 20.30
CA VAL A 86 -9.49 1.00 20.63
C VAL A 86 -10.35 1.02 19.36
N ALA A 87 -10.03 1.94 18.45
CA ALA A 87 -10.80 2.09 17.21
C ALA A 87 -9.95 2.69 16.09
N THR A 88 -10.29 2.35 14.84
CA THR A 88 -9.81 3.08 13.66
C THR A 88 -10.83 4.18 13.33
N LEU A 89 -10.38 5.42 13.36
CA LEU A 89 -11.24 6.59 13.13
C LEU A 89 -11.27 7.00 11.65
N LEU A 90 -10.16 6.80 10.93
CA LEU A 90 -10.01 7.18 9.53
C LEU A 90 -8.96 6.26 8.87
N GLU A 91 -9.30 5.72 7.70
CA GLU A 91 -8.31 5.10 6.81
C GLU A 91 -7.87 6.14 5.76
N THR A 92 -6.57 6.19 5.51
CA THR A 92 -5.97 7.13 4.58
C THR A 92 -4.86 6.48 3.77
N ASN A 93 -4.50 7.11 2.67
CA ASN A 93 -3.35 6.76 1.87
C ASN A 93 -2.74 8.02 1.26
N THR A 94 -1.50 7.94 0.84
CA THR A 94 -0.82 9.04 0.14
C THR A 94 -1.51 9.34 -1.20
N LYS A 95 -1.77 10.63 -1.47
CA LYS A 95 -2.40 11.10 -2.71
C LYS A 95 -1.51 12.12 -3.40
N LEU A 96 -1.37 11.99 -4.71
CA LEU A 96 -0.87 13.08 -5.55
C LEU A 96 -2.01 14.08 -5.76
N ILE A 97 -1.80 15.32 -5.35
CA ILE A 97 -2.77 16.41 -5.54
C ILE A 97 -2.20 17.46 -6.49
N ALA A 98 -3.08 18.14 -7.21
CA ALA A 98 -2.70 19.23 -8.11
C ALA A 98 -3.66 20.42 -7.95
N ASN A 99 -3.14 21.63 -8.15
CA ASN A 99 -3.94 22.84 -8.19
C ASN A 99 -4.84 22.82 -9.43
N ARG A 100 -6.10 23.27 -9.26
CA ARG A 100 -7.10 23.30 -10.35
C ARG A 100 -6.67 24.14 -11.55
N ASP A 101 -6.04 25.28 -11.31
CA ASP A 101 -5.60 26.16 -12.40
C ASP A 101 -4.44 25.54 -13.19
N SER A 102 -3.53 24.83 -12.51
CA SER A 102 -2.50 24.02 -13.17
C SER A 102 -3.07 22.88 -14.02
N MET A 103 -4.21 22.33 -13.64
CA MET A 103 -4.92 21.29 -14.42
C MET A 103 -5.68 21.85 -15.63
N ARG A 104 -5.97 23.15 -15.65
CA ARG A 104 -6.58 23.86 -16.82
C ARG A 104 -5.53 24.21 -17.87
N ASP A 105 -4.29 24.46 -17.48
CA ASP A 105 -3.18 24.73 -18.39
C ASP A 105 -2.73 23.43 -19.09
N PRO A 106 -2.80 23.32 -20.44
CA PRO A 106 -2.50 22.08 -21.15
C PRO A 106 -1.08 21.57 -20.94
N ALA A 107 -0.08 22.45 -20.86
CA ALA A 107 1.32 22.09 -20.70
C ALA A 107 1.58 21.55 -19.29
N ARG A 108 1.08 22.24 -18.26
CA ARG A 108 1.18 21.82 -16.86
C ARG A 108 0.41 20.53 -16.61
N ARG A 109 -0.83 20.43 -17.13
CA ARG A 109 -1.66 19.23 -17.05
C ARG A 109 -0.92 18.00 -17.61
N THR A 110 -0.36 18.14 -18.82
CA THR A 110 0.41 17.06 -19.44
C THR A 110 1.57 16.60 -18.57
N LYS A 111 2.32 17.52 -17.96
CA LYS A 111 3.43 17.20 -17.07
C LYS A 111 2.97 16.50 -15.79
N ILE A 112 1.88 16.99 -15.17
CA ILE A 112 1.28 16.38 -13.97
C ILE A 112 0.83 14.94 -14.26
N LEU A 113 0.14 14.72 -15.38
CA LEU A 113 -0.34 13.38 -15.77
C LEU A 113 0.82 12.40 -16.06
N ARG A 114 1.92 12.88 -16.67
CA ARG A 114 3.12 12.07 -16.88
C ARG A 114 3.78 11.67 -15.55
N ILE A 115 3.85 12.58 -14.58
CA ILE A 115 4.36 12.27 -13.24
C ILE A 115 3.44 11.25 -12.56
N ALA A 116 2.13 11.45 -12.60
CA ALA A 116 1.14 10.52 -12.04
C ALA A 116 1.26 9.12 -12.65
N MET A 117 1.44 9.03 -13.97
CA MET A 117 1.63 7.76 -14.67
C MET A 117 2.89 7.03 -14.18
N LEU A 118 4.02 7.73 -14.02
CA LEU A 118 5.26 7.10 -13.54
C LEU A 118 5.16 6.67 -12.07
N LEU A 119 4.49 7.44 -11.22
CA LEU A 119 4.24 7.08 -9.82
C LEU A 119 3.30 5.87 -9.72
N ASN A 120 2.22 5.85 -10.50
CA ASN A 120 1.33 4.70 -10.57
C ASN A 120 2.04 3.44 -11.09
N GLY A 121 2.94 3.60 -12.09
CA GLY A 121 3.76 2.50 -12.58
C GLY A 121 4.69 1.92 -11.51
N ALA A 122 5.26 2.76 -10.64
CA ALA A 122 6.06 2.30 -9.50
C ALA A 122 5.20 1.52 -8.48
N LEU A 123 4.00 2.04 -8.16
CA LEU A 123 3.05 1.34 -7.28
C LEU A 123 2.55 0.02 -7.89
N ALA A 124 2.38 -0.05 -9.21
CA ALA A 124 1.96 -1.28 -9.89
C ALA A 124 3.06 -2.36 -9.87
N ALA A 125 4.33 -1.97 -9.77
CA ALA A 125 5.46 -2.87 -9.66
C ALA A 125 5.72 -3.37 -8.23
N GLU A 126 5.10 -2.75 -7.23
CA GLU A 126 5.30 -3.14 -5.82
C GLU A 126 4.85 -4.59 -5.56
N GLY A 127 5.78 -5.42 -5.07
CA GLY A 127 5.55 -6.86 -4.86
C GLY A 127 5.42 -7.68 -6.15
N MET A 128 5.88 -7.12 -7.28
CA MET A 128 5.97 -7.81 -8.56
C MET A 128 7.43 -8.02 -8.95
N VAL A 129 7.69 -9.16 -9.58
CA VAL A 129 9.02 -9.53 -10.07
C VAL A 129 8.94 -10.04 -11.50
N GLY A 130 10.02 -9.90 -12.24
CA GLY A 130 10.25 -10.59 -13.47
C GLY A 130 10.87 -11.96 -13.21
N LEU A 131 10.36 -13.00 -13.85
CA LEU A 131 10.99 -14.31 -13.93
C LEU A 131 11.37 -14.59 -15.37
N LYS A 132 12.62 -14.93 -15.57
CA LYS A 132 13.16 -15.40 -16.84
C LYS A 132 13.75 -16.79 -16.66
N MET A 133 13.46 -17.70 -17.60
CA MET A 133 13.91 -19.08 -17.53
C MET A 133 14.17 -19.64 -18.91
N ASN A 134 14.94 -20.70 -18.97
CA ASN A 134 15.13 -21.48 -20.18
C ASN A 134 14.26 -22.75 -20.13
N VAL A 135 13.57 -23.07 -21.20
CA VAL A 135 12.66 -24.21 -21.27
C VAL A 135 12.95 -25.00 -22.56
N PRO A 136 13.16 -26.32 -22.51
CA PRO A 136 13.31 -27.12 -23.70
C PRO A 136 11.99 -27.24 -24.47
N GLU A 137 12.07 -27.29 -25.80
CA GLU A 137 10.90 -27.27 -26.70
C GLU A 137 9.83 -28.29 -26.35
N ASN A 138 10.25 -29.50 -25.98
CA ASN A 138 9.34 -30.60 -25.60
C ASN A 138 8.68 -30.45 -24.22
N ARG A 139 9.00 -29.43 -23.44
CA ARG A 139 8.41 -29.12 -22.12
C ARG A 139 7.64 -27.80 -22.09
N MET A 140 7.59 -27.08 -23.21
CA MET A 140 6.97 -25.77 -23.28
C MET A 140 5.49 -25.78 -22.83
N GLU A 141 4.69 -26.75 -23.28
CA GLU A 141 3.27 -26.81 -22.91
C GLU A 141 3.07 -27.03 -21.39
N ASP A 142 3.89 -27.89 -20.78
CA ASP A 142 3.79 -28.21 -19.36
C ASP A 142 4.19 -27.01 -18.50
N VAL A 143 5.29 -26.33 -18.87
CA VAL A 143 5.75 -25.13 -18.18
C VAL A 143 4.74 -24.00 -18.33
N VAL A 144 4.25 -23.71 -19.52
CA VAL A 144 3.29 -22.62 -19.78
C VAL A 144 2.00 -22.79 -18.97
N LYS A 145 1.50 -24.02 -18.79
CA LYS A 145 0.31 -24.32 -17.96
C LYS A 145 0.52 -23.97 -16.48
N LEU A 146 1.76 -23.96 -15.98
CA LEU A 146 2.07 -23.62 -14.60
C LEU A 146 2.20 -22.11 -14.37
N LEU A 147 2.46 -21.34 -15.42
CA LEU A 147 2.75 -19.91 -15.28
C LEU A 147 1.51 -19.12 -14.85
N PRO A 148 1.58 -18.37 -13.75
CA PRO A 148 0.51 -17.45 -13.36
C PRO A 148 0.45 -16.32 -14.38
N SER A 149 -0.60 -16.28 -15.17
CA SER A 149 -0.72 -15.38 -16.31
C SER A 149 -1.40 -14.07 -15.94
N LEU A 150 -0.64 -12.98 -15.80
CA LEU A 150 -1.19 -11.62 -15.96
C LEU A 150 -1.40 -11.31 -17.45
N THR A 151 -0.54 -11.86 -18.30
CA THR A 151 -0.57 -11.83 -19.76
C THR A 151 0.16 -13.07 -20.27
N SER A 152 0.03 -13.40 -21.55
CA SER A 152 0.81 -14.46 -22.15
C SER A 152 2.31 -14.27 -21.92
N PRO A 153 3.07 -15.34 -21.67
CA PRO A 153 4.52 -15.25 -21.48
C PRO A 153 5.21 -14.73 -22.76
N THR A 154 6.29 -13.99 -22.58
CA THR A 154 7.20 -13.69 -23.69
C THR A 154 8.05 -14.92 -23.96
N VAL A 155 8.09 -15.38 -25.19
CA VAL A 155 8.85 -16.58 -25.61
C VAL A 155 9.78 -16.22 -26.74
N ALA A 156 11.08 -16.54 -26.60
CA ALA A 156 12.10 -16.35 -27.63
C ALA A 156 12.96 -17.59 -27.77
N ARG A 157 13.24 -18.02 -28.99
CA ARG A 157 14.12 -19.17 -29.25
C ARG A 157 15.56 -18.82 -28.91
N LEU A 158 16.25 -19.70 -28.21
CA LEU A 158 17.68 -19.54 -27.94
C LEU A 158 18.48 -19.90 -29.19
N TRP A 159 19.60 -19.17 -29.41
CA TRP A 159 20.43 -19.31 -30.58
C TRP A 159 20.98 -20.74 -30.72
N ASN A 160 20.76 -21.35 -31.87
CA ASN A 160 21.29 -22.65 -32.27
C ASN A 160 20.98 -23.81 -31.30
N THR A 161 19.82 -23.78 -30.61
CA THR A 161 19.38 -24.81 -29.67
C THR A 161 17.91 -25.17 -29.87
N HIS A 162 17.44 -26.24 -29.22
CA HIS A 162 16.02 -26.59 -29.06
C HIS A 162 15.43 -26.07 -27.74
N TRP A 163 15.92 -24.91 -27.25
CA TRP A 163 15.49 -24.28 -26.03
C TRP A 163 14.88 -22.90 -26.31
N PHE A 164 13.99 -22.51 -25.43
CA PHE A 164 13.34 -21.19 -25.45
C PHE A 164 13.64 -20.43 -24.16
N SER A 165 13.85 -19.14 -24.27
CA SER A 165 13.78 -18.23 -23.15
C SER A 165 12.33 -17.83 -22.95
N VAL A 166 11.82 -18.05 -21.75
CA VAL A 166 10.46 -17.67 -21.33
C VAL A 166 10.57 -16.62 -20.26
N GLU A 167 9.80 -15.54 -20.41
CA GLU A 167 9.79 -14.43 -19.46
C GLU A 167 8.35 -14.08 -19.08
N ILE A 168 8.13 -13.90 -17.76
CA ILE A 168 6.85 -13.50 -17.17
C ILE A 168 7.04 -12.44 -16.11
N VAL A 169 5.95 -11.73 -15.81
CA VAL A 169 5.83 -10.89 -14.62
C VAL A 169 4.82 -11.55 -13.67
N THR A 170 5.22 -11.72 -12.42
CA THR A 170 4.38 -12.37 -11.41
C THR A 170 4.54 -11.70 -10.04
N ARG A 171 3.72 -12.11 -9.07
CA ARG A 171 3.85 -11.67 -7.68
C ARG A 171 5.06 -12.36 -7.03
N GLU A 172 5.89 -11.59 -6.34
CA GLU A 172 7.03 -12.12 -5.55
C GLU A 172 6.57 -13.24 -4.58
N SER A 173 5.41 -13.06 -3.95
CA SER A 173 4.84 -14.06 -3.03
C SER A 173 4.56 -15.42 -3.67
N ALA A 174 4.34 -15.48 -4.99
CA ALA A 174 4.07 -16.73 -5.71
C ALA A 174 5.36 -17.46 -6.11
N VAL A 175 6.50 -16.77 -6.19
CA VAL A 175 7.76 -17.33 -6.73
C VAL A 175 8.26 -18.51 -5.92
N ARG A 176 8.16 -18.43 -4.59
CA ARG A 176 8.65 -19.47 -3.69
C ARG A 176 8.06 -20.85 -3.99
N GLU A 177 6.78 -20.92 -4.32
CA GLU A 177 6.10 -22.18 -4.67
C GLU A 177 6.21 -22.52 -6.16
N LEU A 178 6.35 -21.51 -6.99
CA LEU A 178 6.39 -21.66 -8.45
C LEU A 178 7.73 -22.22 -8.93
N VAL A 179 8.85 -21.71 -8.42
CA VAL A 179 10.20 -22.08 -8.90
C VAL A 179 10.49 -23.57 -8.77
N PRO A 180 10.24 -24.26 -7.65
CA PRO A 180 10.46 -25.72 -7.57
C PRO A 180 9.67 -26.50 -8.62
N ARG A 181 8.40 -26.13 -8.83
CA ARG A 181 7.52 -26.79 -9.82
C ARG A 181 7.99 -26.57 -11.25
N LEU A 182 8.53 -25.39 -11.56
CA LEU A 182 9.10 -25.10 -12.89
C LEU A 182 10.33 -25.97 -13.15
N ILE A 183 11.22 -26.14 -12.16
CA ILE A 183 12.39 -27.02 -12.26
C ILE A 183 11.94 -28.49 -12.48
N GLU A 184 10.96 -28.98 -11.73
CA GLU A 184 10.39 -30.31 -11.89
C GLU A 184 9.82 -30.54 -13.30
N CYS A 185 9.27 -29.49 -13.91
CA CYS A 185 8.76 -29.50 -15.29
C CYS A 185 9.86 -29.36 -16.34
N GLY A 186 11.12 -29.19 -15.96
CA GLY A 186 12.26 -29.12 -16.87
C GLY A 186 12.69 -27.71 -17.27
N ALA A 187 12.20 -26.67 -16.59
CA ALA A 187 12.78 -25.33 -16.70
C ALA A 187 14.14 -25.29 -16.05
N ASP A 188 15.07 -24.47 -16.59
CA ASP A 188 16.43 -24.33 -16.12
C ASP A 188 16.85 -22.85 -16.17
N GLY A 189 17.90 -22.49 -15.42
CA GLY A 189 18.47 -21.15 -15.42
C GLY A 189 17.45 -20.07 -15.03
N ILE A 190 16.61 -20.33 -14.01
CA ILE A 190 15.58 -19.40 -13.57
C ILE A 190 16.21 -18.21 -12.88
N ILE A 191 15.91 -17.01 -13.38
CA ILE A 191 16.39 -15.72 -12.87
C ILE A 191 15.18 -14.93 -12.39
N GLU A 192 15.20 -14.50 -11.13
CA GLU A 192 14.27 -13.55 -10.56
C GLU A 192 14.93 -12.16 -10.49
N TYR A 193 14.20 -11.12 -10.89
CA TYR A 193 14.68 -9.75 -10.80
C TYR A 193 13.57 -8.77 -10.43
N PRO A 194 13.88 -7.73 -9.62
CA PRO A 194 12.91 -6.73 -9.20
C PRO A 194 12.48 -5.84 -10.37
N LEU A 195 11.23 -5.39 -10.33
CA LEU A 195 10.70 -4.44 -11.30
C LEU A 195 10.63 -3.04 -10.69
N ASN A 196 11.16 -2.06 -11.41
CA ASN A 196 11.08 -0.66 -10.97
C ASN A 196 9.73 -0.03 -11.27
N LYS A 197 9.12 -0.36 -12.41
CA LYS A 197 7.83 0.18 -12.86
C LYS A 197 7.14 -0.77 -13.82
N ILE A 198 5.82 -0.83 -13.73
CA ILE A 198 4.94 -1.45 -14.74
C ILE A 198 4.01 -0.34 -15.23
N VAL A 199 4.14 0.05 -16.50
CA VAL A 199 3.32 1.12 -17.09
C VAL A 199 2.48 0.54 -18.20
N ASN A 200 1.15 0.57 -18.04
CA ASN A 200 0.21 0.10 -19.04
C ASN A 200 -0.34 1.26 -19.87
N ALA A 201 -0.73 0.99 -21.13
CA ALA A 201 -1.32 2.00 -22.00
C ALA A 201 -2.59 2.64 -21.39
N ALA A 202 -3.38 1.88 -20.62
CA ALA A 202 -4.55 2.38 -19.91
C ALA A 202 -4.21 3.41 -18.82
N ASP A 203 -2.99 3.39 -18.26
CA ASP A 203 -2.54 4.34 -17.26
C ASP A 203 -2.24 5.72 -17.86
N SER A 204 -2.04 5.79 -19.18
CA SER A 204 -1.88 7.04 -19.92
C SER A 204 -3.20 7.81 -20.09
N ALA A 205 -4.35 7.13 -19.96
CA ALA A 205 -5.68 7.71 -19.91
C ALA A 205 -6.09 7.97 -18.47
N CYS A 206 -5.37 8.81 -17.73
CA CYS A 206 -5.87 9.38 -16.48
C CYS A 206 -7.09 10.25 -16.78
N ASN A 207 -8.21 9.60 -17.07
CA ASN A 207 -9.52 10.21 -17.06
C ASN A 207 -9.79 10.66 -15.61
N GLY A 208 -9.82 11.97 -15.41
CA GLY A 208 -10.23 12.59 -14.17
C GLY A 208 -11.63 12.12 -13.76
N LYS A 209 -11.70 11.01 -13.05
CA LYS A 209 -12.86 10.71 -12.25
C LYS A 209 -12.76 11.60 -11.02
N GLU A 210 -13.40 12.76 -11.12
CA GLU A 210 -13.75 13.55 -9.96
C GLU A 210 -14.57 12.66 -9.03
N THR A 211 -14.02 12.36 -7.86
CA THR A 211 -14.81 11.79 -6.77
C THR A 211 -15.72 12.92 -6.26
N PRO A 212 -17.05 12.78 -6.26
CA PRO A 212 -17.93 13.77 -5.68
C PRO A 212 -17.63 13.93 -4.18
N ARG A 213 -17.82 15.15 -3.67
CA ARG A 213 -17.63 15.53 -2.27
C ARG A 213 -18.62 14.83 -1.33
#